data_965182694453e8c389f9b81e57941e14
#
_entry.id   965182694453e8c389f9b81e57941e14
#
_cell.length_a   1.000
_cell.length_b   1.000
_cell.length_c   1.000
_cell.angle_alpha   90.00
_cell.angle_beta   90.00
_cell.angle_gamma   90.00
#
_symmetry.space_group_name_H-M   'P 1'
#
loop_
_entity.id
_entity.type
_entity.pdbx_description
1 polymer ?
#
loop_
_entity_poly.entity_id
_entity_poly.type
_entity_poly.pdbx_seq_one_letter_code
_entity_poly.pdbx_strand_id
1 'polypeptide(L)'
;MKTIYKTIFISLLASLISGSLFADKVEPPKDAVPFRGSHYKAFLDTNSTWWEAKFACDDIGGELVVISSVQENEFVRRLAKDHLVWLGGTDEFEEGKWTWDNGEPFKFKHWGKGQPAGSNGFNFLVLDGKLGKWADTTDFSGKVKGYICEWKGSAPKNAGPKDKDLKPPADK
;
A
#
# COMPACT_ATOMS: atom_id res chain seq x y z
N MET A 1 72.14 -18.82 -27.24
CA MET A 1 71.11 -18.90 -26.17
C MET A 1 69.80 -18.35 -26.74
N LYS A 2 68.81 -19.21 -27.03
CA LYS A 2 67.51 -18.81 -27.55
C LYS A 2 66.49 -18.94 -26.42
N THR A 3 65.99 -17.82 -25.92
CA THR A 3 64.99 -17.75 -24.86
C THR A 3 63.61 -17.88 -25.50
N ILE A 4 62.88 -18.94 -25.17
CA ILE A 4 61.54 -19.22 -25.65
C ILE A 4 60.55 -18.64 -24.65
N TYR A 5 59.85 -17.58 -25.00
CA TYR A 5 58.72 -17.06 -24.23
C TYR A 5 57.48 -17.91 -24.51
N LYS A 6 57.00 -18.67 -23.51
CA LYS A 6 55.69 -19.31 -23.52
C LYS A 6 54.62 -18.28 -23.23
N THR A 7 53.87 -17.93 -24.24
CA THR A 7 52.68 -17.10 -24.12
C THR A 7 51.56 -17.99 -23.53
N ILE A 8 51.16 -17.67 -22.30
CA ILE A 8 50.01 -18.31 -21.66
C ILE A 8 48.77 -17.53 -22.11
N PHE A 9 47.93 -18.14 -22.94
CA PHE A 9 46.61 -17.67 -23.27
C PHE A 9 45.68 -18.00 -22.06
N ILE A 10 45.34 -16.97 -21.28
CA ILE A 10 44.26 -17.04 -20.31
C ILE A 10 42.97 -16.77 -21.06
N SER A 11 42.25 -17.81 -21.41
CA SER A 11 40.87 -17.70 -21.93
C SER A 11 39.94 -17.29 -20.78
N LEU A 12 39.61 -16.01 -20.75
CA LEU A 12 38.60 -15.49 -19.83
C LEU A 12 37.22 -15.98 -20.33
N LEU A 13 36.71 -17.04 -19.73
CA LEU A 13 35.35 -17.53 -19.96
C LEU A 13 34.39 -16.59 -19.24
N ALA A 14 33.92 -15.56 -19.96
CA ALA A 14 32.85 -14.70 -19.48
C ALA A 14 31.54 -15.50 -19.50
N SER A 15 31.21 -16.17 -18.40
CA SER A 15 29.89 -16.69 -18.16
C SER A 15 28.92 -15.52 -18.04
N LEU A 16 28.18 -15.25 -19.10
CA LEU A 16 27.00 -14.40 -19.08
C LEU A 16 25.94 -15.05 -18.18
N ILE A 17 25.98 -14.72 -16.89
CA ILE A 17 24.85 -14.96 -16.01
C ILE A 17 23.79 -13.97 -16.45
N SER A 18 22.92 -14.36 -17.36
CA SER A 18 21.65 -13.68 -17.58
C SER A 18 20.78 -13.91 -16.35
N GLY A 19 21.12 -13.22 -15.27
CA GLY A 19 20.24 -13.11 -14.12
C GLY A 19 19.00 -12.35 -14.58
N SER A 20 17.92 -13.10 -14.83
CA SER A 20 16.60 -12.55 -14.93
C SER A 20 16.36 -11.77 -13.62
N LEU A 21 16.36 -10.46 -13.69
CA LEU A 21 15.90 -9.58 -12.61
C LEU A 21 14.37 -9.75 -12.49
N PHE A 22 13.95 -10.94 -12.03
CA PHE A 22 12.65 -11.03 -11.38
C PHE A 22 12.85 -10.37 -10.03
N ALA A 23 12.36 -9.13 -9.88
CA ALA A 23 12.17 -8.59 -8.55
C ALA A 23 11.38 -9.65 -7.78
N ASP A 24 11.99 -10.21 -6.73
CA ASP A 24 11.32 -11.18 -5.88
C ASP A 24 10.03 -10.53 -5.40
N LYS A 25 8.90 -11.06 -5.85
CA LYS A 25 7.60 -10.56 -5.44
C LYS A 25 7.48 -10.78 -3.95
N VAL A 26 7.46 -9.70 -3.18
CA VAL A 26 7.29 -9.81 -1.73
C VAL A 26 5.89 -10.38 -1.48
N GLU A 27 5.84 -11.54 -0.84
CA GLU A 27 4.58 -12.19 -0.49
C GLU A 27 3.94 -11.45 0.70
N PRO A 28 2.62 -11.25 0.68
CA PRO A 28 1.93 -10.64 1.80
C PRO A 28 2.06 -11.49 3.07
N PRO A 29 2.03 -10.89 4.26
CA PRO A 29 2.02 -11.62 5.52
C PRO A 29 0.90 -12.69 5.54
N LYS A 30 1.13 -13.82 6.21
CA LYS A 30 0.18 -14.95 6.26
C LYS A 30 -1.18 -14.58 6.85
N ASP A 31 -1.23 -13.56 7.68
CA ASP A 31 -2.42 -13.01 8.32
C ASP A 31 -3.04 -11.82 7.55
N ALA A 32 -2.52 -11.49 6.37
CA ALA A 32 -3.15 -10.53 5.49
C ALA A 32 -4.43 -11.12 4.89
N VAL A 33 -5.48 -10.30 4.86
CA VAL A 33 -6.82 -10.71 4.42
C VAL A 33 -6.99 -10.46 2.92
N PRO A 34 -7.31 -11.48 2.12
CA PRO A 34 -7.49 -11.31 0.67
C PRO A 34 -8.81 -10.60 0.36
N PHE A 35 -8.77 -9.68 -0.61
CA PHE A 35 -9.94 -9.04 -1.19
C PHE A 35 -9.65 -8.60 -2.63
N ARG A 36 -10.49 -9.01 -3.60
CA ARG A 36 -10.44 -8.61 -5.03
C ARG A 36 -9.07 -8.70 -5.70
N GLY A 37 -8.25 -9.67 -5.33
CA GLY A 37 -6.93 -9.89 -5.92
C GLY A 37 -5.77 -9.20 -5.20
N SER A 38 -6.06 -8.36 -4.22
CA SER A 38 -5.09 -7.79 -3.29
C SER A 38 -5.17 -8.49 -1.92
N HIS A 39 -4.19 -8.20 -1.06
CA HIS A 39 -4.18 -8.61 0.34
C HIS A 39 -4.03 -7.38 1.21
N TYR A 40 -4.66 -7.37 2.38
CA TYR A 40 -4.71 -6.22 3.26
C TYR A 40 -4.42 -6.62 4.69
N LYS A 41 -3.71 -5.76 5.41
CA LYS A 41 -3.48 -5.94 6.84
C LYS A 41 -3.58 -4.61 7.56
N ALA A 42 -4.40 -4.57 8.62
CA ALA A 42 -4.48 -3.44 9.51
C ALA A 42 -3.43 -3.55 10.62
N PHE A 43 -2.74 -2.45 10.88
CA PHE A 43 -1.85 -2.24 12.01
C PHE A 43 -2.51 -1.20 12.91
N LEU A 44 -3.18 -1.67 13.94
CA LEU A 44 -3.97 -0.86 14.86
C LEU A 44 -3.21 -0.60 16.15
N ASP A 45 -3.72 0.34 16.97
CA ASP A 45 -3.12 0.76 18.24
C ASP A 45 -1.69 1.30 18.10
N THR A 46 -1.38 1.90 16.94
CA THR A 46 -0.13 2.59 16.66
C THR A 46 -0.29 4.11 16.75
N ASN A 47 0.80 4.83 17.00
CA ASN A 47 0.84 6.30 17.01
C ASN A 47 1.80 6.81 15.93
N SER A 48 1.83 6.18 14.77
CA SER A 48 2.68 6.58 13.66
C SER A 48 2.19 7.85 12.99
N THR A 49 3.12 8.65 12.48
CA THR A 49 2.87 9.66 11.46
C THR A 49 2.45 8.98 10.16
N TRP A 50 1.94 9.75 9.20
CA TRP A 50 1.61 9.21 7.88
C TRP A 50 2.86 8.65 7.17
N TRP A 51 3.98 9.38 7.24
CA TRP A 51 5.24 8.96 6.65
C TRP A 51 5.81 7.69 7.29
N GLU A 52 5.74 7.57 8.62
CA GLU A 52 6.15 6.33 9.30
C GLU A 52 5.28 5.15 8.90
N ALA A 53 3.97 5.35 8.78
CA ALA A 53 3.05 4.33 8.32
C ALA A 53 3.34 3.91 6.87
N LYS A 54 3.60 4.88 5.99
CA LYS A 54 4.01 4.63 4.60
C LYS A 54 5.28 3.78 4.55
N PHE A 55 6.35 4.22 5.20
CA PHE A 55 7.61 3.48 5.20
C PHE A 55 7.47 2.08 5.83
N ALA A 56 6.65 1.94 6.88
CA ALA A 56 6.40 0.63 7.48
C ALA A 56 5.67 -0.33 6.52
N CYS A 57 4.78 0.16 5.65
CA CYS A 57 4.17 -0.65 4.59
C CYS A 57 5.21 -1.00 3.51
N ASP A 58 6.02 -0.04 3.06
CA ASP A 58 7.06 -0.23 2.03
C ASP A 58 8.10 -1.28 2.47
N ASP A 59 8.56 -1.21 3.72
CA ASP A 59 9.56 -2.12 4.30
C ASP A 59 9.14 -3.58 4.29
N ILE A 60 7.83 -3.85 4.30
CA ILE A 60 7.27 -5.20 4.22
C ILE A 60 6.72 -5.53 2.83
N GLY A 61 7.07 -4.71 1.83
CA GLY A 61 6.72 -4.91 0.43
C GLY A 61 5.25 -4.69 0.09
N GLY A 62 4.53 -3.96 0.94
CA GLY A 62 3.19 -3.44 0.68
C GLY A 62 3.21 -1.94 0.39
N GLU A 63 2.05 -1.33 0.35
CA GLU A 63 1.85 0.12 0.24
C GLU A 63 0.75 0.57 1.21
N LEU A 64 0.69 1.85 1.59
CA LEU A 64 -0.50 2.37 2.26
C LEU A 64 -1.71 2.19 1.37
N VAL A 65 -2.80 1.68 1.94
CA VAL A 65 -4.00 1.29 1.19
C VAL A 65 -4.54 2.40 0.30
N VAL A 66 -4.80 2.03 -0.94
CA VAL A 66 -5.50 2.84 -1.95
C VAL A 66 -6.91 2.31 -2.11
N ILE A 67 -7.90 3.20 -2.12
CA ILE A 67 -9.31 2.80 -2.23
C ILE A 67 -9.89 3.29 -3.55
N SER A 68 -10.33 2.36 -4.37
CA SER A 68 -10.82 2.61 -5.74
C SER A 68 -12.32 2.43 -5.91
N SER A 69 -13.02 1.89 -4.91
CA SER A 69 -14.45 1.56 -4.98
C SER A 69 -15.16 1.60 -3.62
N VAL A 70 -16.50 1.70 -3.65
CA VAL A 70 -17.34 1.63 -2.44
C VAL A 70 -17.14 0.30 -1.70
N GLN A 71 -17.03 -0.80 -2.43
CA GLN A 71 -16.88 -2.14 -1.85
C GLN A 71 -15.53 -2.27 -1.13
N GLU A 72 -14.47 -1.72 -1.71
CA GLU A 72 -13.16 -1.68 -1.10
C GLU A 72 -13.13 -0.77 0.13
N ASN A 73 -13.78 0.40 0.05
CA ASN A 73 -13.94 1.28 1.20
C ASN A 73 -14.62 0.57 2.38
N GLU A 74 -15.69 -0.16 2.11
CA GLU A 74 -16.40 -0.91 3.14
C GLU A 74 -15.56 -2.06 3.72
N PHE A 75 -14.78 -2.73 2.87
CA PHE A 75 -13.85 -3.75 3.32
C PHE A 75 -12.75 -3.17 4.22
N VAL A 76 -12.10 -2.07 3.80
CA VAL A 76 -11.06 -1.37 4.56
C VAL A 76 -11.62 -0.82 5.88
N ARG A 77 -12.85 -0.26 5.85
CA ARG A 77 -13.57 0.18 7.07
C ARG A 77 -13.67 -0.93 8.11
N ARG A 78 -14.02 -2.15 7.70
CA ARG A 78 -14.11 -3.29 8.63
C ARG A 78 -12.77 -3.67 9.22
N LEU A 79 -11.69 -3.60 8.44
CA LEU A 79 -10.34 -3.83 8.94
C LEU A 79 -9.91 -2.75 9.93
N ALA A 80 -10.31 -1.50 9.70
CA ALA A 80 -10.05 -0.37 10.59
C ALA A 80 -10.80 -0.49 11.94
N LYS A 81 -11.87 -1.30 11.99
CA LYS A 81 -12.77 -1.38 13.15
C LYS A 81 -13.28 0.03 13.52
N ASP A 82 -13.11 0.42 14.78
CA ASP A 82 -13.53 1.74 15.29
C ASP A 82 -12.40 2.79 15.25
N HIS A 83 -11.25 2.46 14.64
CA HIS A 83 -10.09 3.35 14.62
C HIS A 83 -10.13 4.35 13.47
N LEU A 84 -9.51 5.51 13.69
CA LEU A 84 -9.09 6.40 12.62
C LEU A 84 -7.76 5.87 12.10
N VAL A 85 -7.66 5.59 10.79
CA VAL A 85 -6.50 4.96 10.17
C VAL A 85 -6.00 5.74 8.97
N TRP A 86 -4.67 5.71 8.75
CA TRP A 86 -4.06 6.29 7.57
C TRP A 86 -4.42 5.51 6.30
N LEU A 87 -4.69 6.26 5.23
CA LEU A 87 -4.76 5.79 3.85
C LEU A 87 -3.62 6.41 3.04
N GLY A 88 -3.30 5.86 1.86
CA GLY A 88 -2.20 6.32 1.01
C GLY A 88 -2.47 7.63 0.24
N GLY A 89 -3.47 8.40 0.61
CA GLY A 89 -3.81 9.66 -0.05
C GLY A 89 -3.14 10.88 0.59
N THR A 90 -2.70 11.82 -0.27
CA THR A 90 -2.11 13.09 0.16
C THR A 90 -2.32 14.19 -0.88
N ASP A 91 -2.37 15.45 -0.46
CA ASP A 91 -2.27 16.65 -1.31
C ASP A 91 -1.12 17.57 -0.88
N GLU A 92 -0.11 17.02 -0.16
CA GLU A 92 1.05 17.76 0.35
C GLU A 92 1.82 18.51 -0.76
N PHE A 93 1.83 17.99 -1.99
CA PHE A 93 2.55 18.59 -3.10
C PHE A 93 1.81 19.78 -3.75
N GLU A 94 0.46 19.78 -3.67
CA GLU A 94 -0.38 20.83 -4.23
C GLU A 94 -1.73 20.79 -3.51
N GLU A 95 -1.99 21.80 -2.66
CA GLU A 95 -3.20 21.95 -1.84
C GLU A 95 -4.48 21.76 -2.68
N GLY A 96 -5.35 20.87 -2.21
CA GLY A 96 -6.61 20.50 -2.87
C GLY A 96 -6.47 19.52 -4.04
N LYS A 97 -5.26 19.16 -4.42
CA LYS A 97 -4.98 18.19 -5.49
C LYS A 97 -4.58 16.83 -4.92
N TRP A 98 -5.57 16.14 -4.43
CA TRP A 98 -5.40 14.81 -3.85
C TRP A 98 -4.85 13.80 -4.83
N THR A 99 -3.83 13.07 -4.42
CA THR A 99 -3.18 11.98 -5.15
C THR A 99 -3.03 10.75 -4.25
N TRP A 100 -2.97 9.57 -4.84
CA TRP A 100 -2.49 8.38 -4.14
C TRP A 100 -0.97 8.34 -4.22
N ASP A 101 -0.30 7.96 -3.13
CA ASP A 101 1.16 7.88 -3.04
C ASP A 101 1.77 6.91 -4.06
N ASN A 102 1.05 5.85 -4.41
CA ASN A 102 1.47 4.87 -5.42
C ASN A 102 1.27 5.34 -6.87
N GLY A 103 0.78 6.56 -7.09
CA GLY A 103 0.56 7.14 -8.41
C GLY A 103 -0.71 6.68 -9.13
N GLU A 104 -1.57 5.90 -8.49
CA GLU A 104 -2.87 5.56 -9.06
C GLU A 104 -3.79 6.77 -9.20
N PRO A 105 -4.73 6.76 -10.16
CA PRO A 105 -5.66 7.88 -10.33
C PRO A 105 -6.60 8.05 -9.12
N PHE A 106 -6.63 9.23 -8.50
CA PHE A 106 -7.53 9.58 -7.40
C PHE A 106 -8.94 9.88 -7.91
N LYS A 107 -9.66 8.84 -8.36
CA LYS A 107 -11.01 8.98 -8.97
C LYS A 107 -12.13 8.75 -7.96
N PHE A 108 -12.06 7.68 -7.19
CA PHE A 108 -13.03 7.40 -6.14
C PHE A 108 -12.79 8.32 -4.94
N LYS A 109 -13.86 8.84 -4.37
CA LYS A 109 -13.81 9.73 -3.21
C LYS A 109 -14.95 9.36 -2.27
N HIS A 110 -14.68 9.37 -0.95
CA HIS A 110 -15.69 9.04 0.05
C HIS A 110 -15.61 9.97 1.28
N TRP A 111 -15.44 11.26 1.00
CA TRP A 111 -15.30 12.30 2.00
C TRP A 111 -16.46 12.35 3.00
N GLY A 112 -16.15 12.65 4.25
CA GLY A 112 -17.12 13.02 5.27
C GLY A 112 -17.77 14.39 4.99
N LYS A 113 -18.82 14.71 5.74
CA LYS A 113 -19.46 16.03 5.63
C LYS A 113 -18.47 17.15 5.99
N GLY A 114 -18.29 18.10 5.09
CA GLY A 114 -17.35 19.22 5.28
C GLY A 114 -15.88 18.84 5.10
N GLN A 115 -15.60 17.70 4.47
CA GLN A 115 -14.26 17.23 4.15
C GLN A 115 -14.00 17.24 2.63
N PRO A 116 -12.75 17.40 2.18
CA PRO A 116 -11.60 17.79 3.00
C PRO A 116 -11.78 19.20 3.58
N ALA A 117 -11.18 19.47 4.77
CA ALA A 117 -11.29 20.78 5.41
C ALA A 117 -10.47 21.87 4.69
N GLY A 118 -9.46 21.45 3.90
CA GLY A 118 -8.65 22.36 3.08
C GLY A 118 -7.86 23.38 3.89
N SER A 119 -7.40 22.99 5.08
CA SER A 119 -6.57 23.84 5.93
C SER A 119 -5.10 23.53 5.67
N ASN A 120 -4.25 24.56 5.62
CA ASN A 120 -2.80 24.40 5.48
C ASN A 120 -2.26 23.38 6.49
N GLY A 121 -1.58 22.34 5.99
CA GLY A 121 -1.01 21.26 6.77
C GLY A 121 -1.95 20.07 7.03
N PHE A 122 -3.19 20.10 6.55
CA PHE A 122 -4.12 18.96 6.59
C PHE A 122 -4.01 18.14 5.29
N ASN A 123 -2.83 17.60 5.05
CA ASN A 123 -2.43 17.06 3.76
C ASN A 123 -2.52 15.54 3.68
N PHE A 124 -2.98 14.86 4.72
CA PHE A 124 -2.93 13.39 4.79
C PHE A 124 -4.31 12.80 5.03
N LEU A 125 -4.60 11.79 4.22
CA LEU A 125 -5.92 11.14 4.18
C LEU A 125 -6.08 10.11 5.29
N VAL A 126 -7.21 10.18 5.98
CA VAL A 126 -7.62 9.19 6.97
C VAL A 126 -9.00 8.64 6.66
N LEU A 127 -9.24 7.40 7.11
CA LEU A 127 -10.57 6.79 7.14
C LEU A 127 -11.04 6.65 8.59
N ASP A 128 -12.23 7.13 8.88
CA ASP A 128 -12.94 6.85 10.13
C ASP A 128 -13.58 5.46 10.05
N GLY A 129 -13.09 4.52 10.84
CA GLY A 129 -13.56 3.14 10.83
C GLY A 129 -15.01 2.97 11.29
N LYS A 130 -15.54 3.89 12.12
CA LYS A 130 -16.95 3.88 12.53
C LYS A 130 -17.87 4.33 11.40
N LEU A 131 -17.51 5.42 10.75
CA LEU A 131 -18.37 6.07 9.75
C LEU A 131 -18.09 5.58 8.33
N GLY A 132 -16.92 5.00 8.07
CA GLY A 132 -16.44 4.65 6.74
C GLY A 132 -16.17 5.87 5.86
N LYS A 133 -16.03 7.03 6.44
CA LYS A 133 -15.85 8.31 5.74
C LYS A 133 -14.41 8.78 5.84
N TRP A 134 -14.00 9.58 4.85
CA TRP A 134 -12.66 10.14 4.77
C TRP A 134 -12.61 11.56 5.32
N ALA A 135 -11.46 11.89 5.88
CA ALA A 135 -11.11 13.24 6.30
C ALA A 135 -9.64 13.51 6.01
N ASP A 136 -9.30 14.79 5.95
CA ASP A 136 -7.92 15.26 5.93
C ASP A 136 -7.44 15.56 7.35
N THR A 137 -6.14 15.44 7.58
CA THR A 137 -5.51 15.79 8.87
C THR A 137 -4.02 16.10 8.67
N THR A 138 -3.37 16.57 9.75
CA THR A 138 -1.91 16.77 9.77
C THR A 138 -1.17 15.44 9.83
N ASP A 139 0.08 15.42 9.40
CA ASP A 139 0.96 14.25 9.45
C ASP A 139 1.00 13.57 10.83
N PHE A 140 0.99 14.37 11.89
CA PHE A 140 0.94 13.88 13.26
C PHE A 140 -0.39 14.26 13.92
N SER A 141 -1.34 13.33 13.86
CA SER A 141 -2.60 13.46 14.61
C SER A 141 -2.66 12.41 15.71
N GLY A 142 -2.63 12.82 16.97
CA GLY A 142 -2.77 11.91 18.11
C GLY A 142 -4.09 11.14 18.15
N LYS A 143 -5.01 11.42 17.22
CA LYS A 143 -6.29 10.72 17.03
C LYS A 143 -6.18 9.52 16.11
N VAL A 144 -5.22 9.53 15.17
CA VAL A 144 -4.99 8.39 14.27
C VAL A 144 -4.30 7.29 15.04
N LYS A 145 -4.88 6.09 15.02
CA LYS A 145 -4.47 4.96 15.84
C LYS A 145 -4.18 3.72 15.00
N GLY A 146 -3.79 3.91 13.75
CA GLY A 146 -3.39 2.82 12.90
C GLY A 146 -3.27 3.20 11.44
N TYR A 147 -2.92 2.19 10.65
CA TYR A 147 -2.84 2.26 9.20
C TYR A 147 -3.16 0.90 8.60
N ILE A 148 -3.44 0.89 7.31
CA ILE A 148 -3.71 -0.35 6.58
C ILE A 148 -2.75 -0.44 5.42
N CYS A 149 -2.00 -1.57 5.33
CA CYS A 149 -1.17 -1.90 4.19
C CYS A 149 -1.93 -2.77 3.20
N GLU A 150 -1.68 -2.54 1.93
CA GLU A 150 -2.16 -3.31 0.79
C GLU A 150 -0.98 -3.95 0.04
N TRP A 151 -1.13 -5.19 -0.37
CA TRP A 151 -0.25 -5.90 -1.31
C TRP A 151 -1.04 -6.21 -2.56
N LYS A 152 -0.73 -5.52 -3.64
CA LYS A 152 -1.41 -5.77 -4.92
C LYS A 152 -1.00 -7.11 -5.50
N GLY A 153 -1.97 -7.96 -5.70
CA GLY A 153 -1.79 -9.19 -6.44
C GLY A 153 -1.45 -8.91 -7.90
N SER A 154 -0.66 -9.76 -8.54
CA SER A 154 -0.71 -9.83 -10.00
C SER A 154 -2.16 -10.13 -10.37
N ALA A 155 -2.75 -9.32 -11.28
CA ALA A 155 -4.11 -9.56 -11.76
C ALA A 155 -4.27 -11.05 -12.08
N PRO A 156 -5.29 -11.74 -11.53
CA PRO A 156 -5.48 -13.16 -11.79
C PRO A 156 -5.63 -13.36 -13.29
N LYS A 157 -4.84 -14.27 -13.87
CA LYS A 157 -4.96 -14.65 -15.30
C LYS A 157 -6.33 -15.23 -15.62
N ASN A 158 -7.12 -15.53 -14.59
CA ASN A 158 -8.53 -15.96 -14.69
C ASN A 158 -9.29 -15.27 -13.56
N ALA A 159 -10.38 -14.59 -13.89
CA ALA A 159 -11.26 -13.91 -12.93
C ALA A 159 -11.60 -14.84 -11.75
N GLY A 160 -11.15 -14.45 -10.56
CA GLY A 160 -11.46 -15.11 -9.30
C GLY A 160 -12.97 -15.06 -8.98
N PRO A 161 -13.38 -15.66 -7.86
CA PRO A 161 -14.78 -15.87 -7.54
C PRO A 161 -15.58 -14.57 -7.58
N LYS A 162 -16.79 -14.66 -8.13
CA LYS A 162 -17.73 -13.53 -8.21
C LYS A 162 -18.06 -13.04 -6.80
N ASP A 163 -18.28 -11.75 -6.65
CA ASP A 163 -18.60 -11.02 -5.39
C ASP A 163 -19.52 -11.74 -4.37
N LYS A 164 -20.19 -12.81 -4.76
CA LYS A 164 -21.11 -13.61 -3.94
C LYS A 164 -20.43 -14.52 -2.92
N ASP A 165 -19.14 -14.82 -3.12
CA ASP A 165 -18.43 -15.85 -2.35
C ASP A 165 -17.49 -15.26 -1.29
N LEU A 166 -17.36 -13.93 -1.26
CA LEU A 166 -16.52 -13.20 -0.29
C LEU A 166 -17.33 -12.94 0.99
N LYS A 167 -17.36 -13.94 1.87
CA LYS A 167 -17.93 -13.77 3.20
C LYS A 167 -17.05 -12.81 4.00
N PRO A 168 -17.59 -11.69 4.52
CA PRO A 168 -16.82 -10.80 5.39
C PRO A 168 -16.36 -11.54 6.64
N PRO A 169 -15.22 -11.12 7.26
CA PRO A 169 -14.81 -11.64 8.53
C PRO A 169 -15.97 -11.48 9.53
N ALA A 170 -16.29 -12.55 10.27
CA ALA A 170 -17.35 -12.54 11.26
C ALA A 170 -17.03 -11.52 12.34
N ASP A 171 -17.99 -10.67 12.66
CA ASP A 171 -17.95 -9.81 13.84
C ASP A 171 -17.79 -10.70 15.08
N LYS A 172 -16.70 -10.50 15.82
CA LYS A 172 -16.50 -11.06 17.15
C LYS A 172 -16.54 -9.96 18.17
#